data_88cf0c6f71215c6f407af8829d10eeb7
#
_entry.id   88cf0c6f71215c6f407af8829d10eeb7
#
_cell.length_a   1.000
_cell.length_b   1.000
_cell.length_c   1.000
_cell.angle_alpha   90.00
_cell.angle_beta   90.00
_cell.angle_gamma   90.00
#
_symmetry.space_group_name_H-M   'P 1'
#
loop_
_entity.id
_entity.type
_entity.pdbx_description
1 polymer ?
#
loop_
_entity_poly.entity_id
_entity_poly.type
_entity_poly.pdbx_seq_one_letter_code
_entity_poly.pdbx_strand_id
1 'polypeptide(L)'
;MSPGPVQRSAPEPLTPRAAWVMVLALCAGVALSQAFRTVGAIMASPLQTDFRLSAQALGIFSGAFHFAFGAMQLFMGIGIDLHGVRRTVLVAFPIAIAGALLSAAASSYLVLVAGQALIG
;
A
#
# COMPACT_ATOMS: atom_id res chain seq x y z
N MET A 1 12.23 -26.36 42.60
CA MET A 1 11.24 -26.85 41.65
C MET A 1 11.35 -25.97 40.41
N SER A 2 12.08 -26.41 39.37
CA SER A 2 12.33 -25.65 38.16
C SER A 2 11.14 -25.81 37.22
N PRO A 3 10.54 -24.76 36.69
CA PRO A 3 9.47 -24.90 35.70
C PRO A 3 10.06 -25.54 34.43
N GLY A 4 9.48 -26.67 34.03
CA GLY A 4 9.90 -27.38 32.83
C GLY A 4 9.72 -26.51 31.58
N PRO A 5 10.45 -26.79 30.48
CA PRO A 5 10.37 -26.02 29.26
C PRO A 5 8.94 -26.04 28.71
N VAL A 6 8.39 -24.84 28.46
CA VAL A 6 7.09 -24.67 27.78
C VAL A 6 7.24 -25.26 26.39
N GLN A 7 6.72 -26.44 26.16
CA GLN A 7 6.58 -27.03 24.84
C GLN A 7 5.62 -26.17 24.05
N ARG A 8 6.14 -25.32 23.18
CA ARG A 8 5.33 -24.70 22.12
C ARG A 8 4.91 -25.83 21.20
N SER A 9 3.63 -26.20 21.27
CA SER A 9 3.02 -27.11 20.31
C SER A 9 3.32 -26.58 18.90
N ALA A 10 3.85 -27.45 18.04
CA ALA A 10 4.04 -27.13 16.65
C ALA A 10 2.72 -26.66 16.04
N PRO A 11 2.70 -25.60 15.21
CA PRO A 11 1.47 -25.13 14.57
C PRO A 11 0.87 -26.30 13.77
N GLU A 12 -0.43 -26.53 13.97
CA GLU A 12 -1.15 -27.56 13.22
C GLU A 12 -1.00 -27.34 11.72
N PRO A 13 -0.77 -28.39 10.93
CA PRO A 13 -0.67 -28.25 9.47
C PRO A 13 -2.00 -27.72 8.91
N LEU A 14 -1.90 -26.66 8.12
CA LEU A 14 -3.05 -26.04 7.46
C LEU A 14 -3.77 -27.09 6.59
N THR A 15 -5.09 -27.16 6.68
CA THR A 15 -5.86 -28.01 5.76
C THR A 15 -5.65 -27.52 4.32
N PRO A 16 -5.63 -28.40 3.31
CA PRO A 16 -5.43 -28.03 1.92
C PRO A 16 -6.39 -26.91 1.45
N ARG A 17 -7.64 -26.93 1.95
CA ARG A 17 -8.62 -25.88 1.66
C ARG A 17 -8.21 -24.52 2.24
N ALA A 18 -7.73 -24.46 3.48
CA ALA A 18 -7.26 -23.24 4.10
C ALA A 18 -6.04 -22.67 3.36
N ALA A 19 -5.11 -23.53 2.94
CA ALA A 19 -3.96 -23.11 2.15
C ALA A 19 -4.38 -22.49 0.80
N TRP A 20 -5.31 -23.11 0.09
CA TRP A 20 -5.83 -22.55 -1.17
C TRP A 20 -6.56 -21.21 -0.97
N VAL A 21 -7.37 -21.09 0.07
CA VAL A 21 -8.06 -19.82 0.38
C VAL A 21 -7.04 -18.71 0.68
N MET A 22 -6.00 -19.01 1.44
CA MET A 22 -4.92 -18.04 1.72
C MET A 22 -4.19 -17.62 0.44
N VAL A 23 -3.84 -18.55 -0.44
CA VAL A 23 -3.17 -18.26 -1.71
C VAL A 23 -4.07 -17.39 -2.60
N LEU A 24 -5.34 -17.76 -2.75
CA LEU A 24 -6.30 -16.99 -3.55
C LEU A 24 -6.51 -15.58 -2.99
N ALA A 25 -6.61 -15.44 -1.67
CA ALA A 25 -6.73 -14.13 -1.02
C ALA A 25 -5.48 -13.25 -1.26
N LEU A 26 -4.29 -13.84 -1.17
CA LEU A 26 -3.05 -13.14 -1.48
C LEU A 26 -2.99 -12.73 -2.96
N CYS A 27 -3.32 -13.63 -3.88
CA CYS A 27 -3.36 -13.32 -5.31
C CYS A 27 -4.37 -12.22 -5.63
N ALA A 28 -5.56 -12.26 -5.02
CA ALA A 28 -6.58 -11.22 -5.18
C ALA A 28 -6.09 -9.87 -4.64
N GLY A 29 -5.44 -9.86 -3.48
CA GLY A 29 -4.83 -8.65 -2.91
C GLY A 29 -3.75 -8.04 -3.81
N VAL A 30 -2.86 -8.87 -4.34
CA VAL A 30 -1.82 -8.43 -5.29
C VAL A 30 -2.46 -7.91 -6.58
N ALA A 31 -3.43 -8.62 -7.15
CA ALA A 31 -4.13 -8.19 -8.37
C ALA A 31 -4.84 -6.84 -8.17
N LEU A 32 -5.51 -6.66 -7.04
CA LEU A 32 -6.16 -5.40 -6.69
C LEU A 32 -5.13 -4.27 -6.55
N SER A 33 -4.01 -4.51 -5.87
CA SER A 33 -2.92 -3.55 -5.73
C SER A 33 -2.36 -3.12 -7.10
N GLN A 34 -2.16 -4.08 -8.01
CA GLN A 34 -1.68 -3.79 -9.36
C GLN A 34 -2.73 -3.00 -10.18
N ALA A 35 -4.02 -3.32 -10.04
CA ALA A 35 -5.09 -2.57 -10.69
C ALA A 35 -5.08 -1.10 -10.26
N PHE A 36 -4.94 -0.81 -8.96
CA PHE A 36 -4.85 0.57 -8.46
C PHE A 36 -3.63 1.32 -8.99
N ARG A 37 -2.49 0.66 -9.14
CA ARG A 37 -1.29 1.28 -9.75
C ARG A 37 -1.51 1.66 -11.21
N THR A 38 -2.26 0.83 -11.95
CA THR A 38 -2.57 1.07 -13.35
C THR A 38 -3.55 2.24 -13.55
N VAL A 39 -4.42 2.52 -12.57
CA VAL A 39 -5.35 3.67 -12.61
C VAL A 39 -4.61 4.99 -12.80
N GLY A 40 -3.46 5.18 -12.15
CA GLY A 40 -2.63 6.38 -12.34
C GLY A 40 -2.21 6.61 -13.79
N ALA A 41 -1.88 5.53 -14.51
CA ALA A 41 -1.52 5.61 -15.92
C ALA A 41 -2.73 5.92 -16.82
N ILE A 42 -3.90 5.34 -16.51
CA ILE A 42 -5.15 5.58 -17.25
C ILE A 42 -5.62 7.02 -17.02
N MET A 43 -5.47 7.55 -15.81
CA MET A 43 -5.85 8.91 -15.45
C MET A 43 -4.88 9.98 -15.99
N ALA A 44 -3.75 9.59 -16.58
CA ALA A 44 -2.75 10.52 -17.09
C ALA A 44 -3.32 11.52 -18.11
N SER A 45 -4.08 11.04 -19.09
CA SER A 45 -4.67 11.88 -20.14
C SER A 45 -5.75 12.85 -19.61
N PRO A 46 -6.76 12.42 -18.82
CA PRO A 46 -7.69 13.33 -18.17
C PRO A 46 -7.00 14.37 -17.28
N LEU A 47 -6.00 13.95 -16.48
CA LEU A 47 -5.26 14.86 -15.62
C LEU A 47 -4.48 15.93 -16.38
N GLN A 48 -3.90 15.57 -17.52
CA GLN A 48 -3.25 16.55 -18.40
C GLN A 48 -4.24 17.61 -18.90
N THR A 49 -5.44 17.20 -19.24
CA THR A 49 -6.46 18.11 -19.79
C THR A 49 -7.03 19.02 -18.69
N ASP A 50 -7.43 18.44 -17.55
CA ASP A 50 -8.10 19.16 -16.47
C ASP A 50 -7.17 20.14 -15.73
N PHE A 51 -5.94 19.72 -15.48
CA PHE A 51 -4.94 20.55 -14.77
C PHE A 51 -3.94 21.23 -15.71
N ARG A 52 -4.07 21.07 -17.04
CA ARG A 52 -3.13 21.60 -18.05
C ARG A 52 -1.68 21.24 -17.75
N LEU A 53 -1.45 19.99 -17.33
CA LEU A 53 -0.12 19.53 -16.89
C LEU A 53 0.80 19.33 -18.08
N SER A 54 2.06 19.77 -17.92
CA SER A 54 3.14 19.39 -18.82
C SER A 54 3.50 17.89 -18.63
N ALA A 55 4.15 17.30 -19.61
CA ALA A 55 4.68 15.94 -19.52
C ALA A 55 5.62 15.77 -18.30
N GLN A 56 6.39 16.81 -17.96
CA GLN A 56 7.24 16.82 -16.78
C GLN A 56 6.43 16.78 -15.48
N ALA A 57 5.35 17.55 -15.36
CA ALA A 57 4.49 17.56 -14.19
C ALA A 57 3.80 16.20 -14.00
N LEU A 58 3.39 15.55 -15.09
CA LEU A 58 2.84 14.21 -15.05
C LEU A 58 3.87 13.17 -14.59
N GLY A 59 5.13 13.31 -15.03
CA GLY A 59 6.25 12.50 -14.57
C GLY A 59 6.49 12.66 -13.06
N ILE A 60 6.44 13.87 -12.53
CA ILE A 60 6.57 14.15 -11.09
C ILE A 60 5.40 13.51 -10.31
N PHE A 61 4.18 13.63 -10.80
CA PHE A 61 3.01 13.02 -10.19
C PHE A 61 3.13 11.48 -10.07
N SER A 62 3.49 10.83 -11.18
CA SER A 62 3.71 9.38 -11.19
C SER A 62 4.94 8.98 -10.37
N GLY A 63 6.01 9.75 -10.46
CA GLY A 63 7.25 9.55 -9.70
C GLY A 63 7.06 9.69 -8.20
N ALA A 64 6.24 10.62 -7.73
CA ALA A 64 5.95 10.84 -6.33
C ALA A 64 5.35 9.58 -5.67
N PHE A 65 4.40 8.91 -6.34
CA PHE A 65 3.84 7.66 -5.88
C PHE A 65 4.92 6.55 -5.75
N HIS A 66 5.70 6.34 -6.80
CA HIS A 66 6.71 5.26 -6.81
C HIS A 66 7.84 5.52 -5.81
N PHE A 67 8.25 6.77 -5.66
CA PHE A 67 9.26 7.17 -4.67
C PHE A 67 8.75 6.97 -3.25
N ALA A 68 7.54 7.43 -2.93
CA ALA A 68 6.92 7.24 -1.63
C ALA A 68 6.73 5.75 -1.32
N PHE A 69 6.25 4.97 -2.28
CA PHE A 69 6.11 3.52 -2.15
C PHE A 69 7.43 2.83 -1.83
N GLY A 70 8.51 3.17 -2.55
CA GLY A 70 9.84 2.62 -2.29
C GLY A 70 10.39 3.00 -0.91
N ALA A 71 10.23 4.27 -0.52
CA ALA A 71 10.63 4.75 0.80
C ALA A 71 9.83 4.07 1.92
N MET A 72 8.51 3.93 1.76
CA MET A 72 7.65 3.29 2.76
C MET A 72 7.92 1.80 2.94
N GLN A 73 8.44 1.09 1.95
CA GLN A 73 8.85 -0.31 2.11
C GLN A 73 9.91 -0.47 3.23
N LEU A 74 10.84 0.47 3.34
CA LEU A 74 11.83 0.45 4.41
C LEU A 74 11.18 0.67 5.78
N PHE A 75 10.29 1.66 5.89
CA PHE A 75 9.58 1.93 7.14
C PHE A 75 8.62 0.81 7.52
N MET A 76 7.95 0.20 6.54
CA MET A 76 7.09 -0.96 6.75
C MET A 76 7.89 -2.18 7.25
N GLY A 77 9.08 -2.44 6.68
CA GLY A 77 9.97 -3.50 7.15
C GLY A 77 10.35 -3.31 8.62
N ILE A 78 10.85 -2.13 8.97
CA ILE A 78 11.22 -1.78 10.36
C ILE A 78 9.98 -1.84 11.28
N GLY A 79 8.84 -1.34 10.81
CA GLY A 79 7.59 -1.35 11.58
C GLY A 79 7.10 -2.76 11.90
N ILE A 80 7.22 -3.69 10.95
CA ILE A 80 6.85 -5.09 11.12
C ILE A 80 7.78 -5.76 12.14
N ASP A 81 9.08 -5.48 12.07
CA ASP A 81 10.08 -6.06 12.99
C ASP A 81 9.90 -5.56 14.43
N LEU A 82 9.58 -4.28 14.61
CA LEU A 82 9.44 -3.66 15.93
C LEU A 82 8.06 -3.84 16.58
N HIS A 83 6.99 -3.74 15.80
CA HIS A 83 5.61 -3.68 16.30
C HIS A 83 4.72 -4.84 15.84
N GLY A 84 5.23 -5.66 14.93
CA GLY A 84 4.51 -6.76 14.31
C GLY A 84 3.57 -6.31 13.17
N VAL A 85 3.22 -7.27 12.32
CA VAL A 85 2.43 -7.03 11.09
C VAL A 85 1.11 -6.32 11.37
N ARG A 86 0.35 -6.77 12.38
CA ARG A 86 -0.99 -6.26 12.65
C ARG A 86 -0.99 -4.76 12.96
N ARG A 87 -0.10 -4.30 13.84
CA ARG A 87 -0.05 -2.88 14.23
C ARG A 87 0.42 -2.00 13.07
N THR A 88 1.44 -2.45 12.36
CA THR A 88 2.00 -1.72 11.21
C THR A 88 0.95 -1.53 10.12
N VAL A 89 0.21 -2.59 9.78
CA VAL A 89 -0.86 -2.53 8.78
C VAL A 89 -2.01 -1.62 9.24
N LEU A 90 -2.44 -1.71 10.52
CA LEU A 90 -3.50 -0.86 11.07
C LEU A 90 -3.16 0.63 11.07
N VAL A 91 -1.88 0.99 11.08
CA VAL A 91 -1.43 2.39 10.96
C VAL A 91 -1.31 2.80 9.48
N ALA A 92 -0.78 1.94 8.63
CA ALA A 92 -0.58 2.24 7.21
C ALA A 92 -1.89 2.41 6.43
N PHE A 93 -2.91 1.59 6.71
CA PHE A 93 -4.19 1.65 6.01
C PHE A 93 -4.93 2.99 6.15
N PRO A 94 -5.11 3.57 7.35
CA PRO A 94 -5.72 4.89 7.49
C PRO A 94 -4.96 5.99 6.75
N ILE A 95 -3.63 5.93 6.71
CA ILE A 95 -2.80 6.90 5.99
C ILE A 95 -3.06 6.81 4.48
N ALA A 96 -3.10 5.59 3.93
CA ALA A 96 -3.41 5.38 2.52
C ALA A 96 -4.85 5.83 2.17
N ILE A 97 -5.83 5.56 3.05
CA ILE A 97 -7.21 6.02 2.87
C ILE A 97 -7.27 7.56 2.88
N ALA A 98 -6.58 8.20 3.82
CA ALA A 98 -6.50 9.65 3.88
C ALA A 98 -5.86 10.24 2.61
N GLY A 99 -4.80 9.60 2.09
CA GLY A 99 -4.19 9.97 0.81
C GLY A 99 -5.16 9.85 -0.38
N ALA A 100 -5.95 8.77 -0.42
CA ALA A 100 -6.94 8.57 -1.47
C ALA A 100 -8.06 9.62 -1.41
N LEU A 101 -8.57 9.93 -0.22
CA LEU A 101 -9.57 10.99 -0.02
C LEU A 101 -9.01 12.37 -0.39
N LEU A 102 -7.77 12.65 -0.02
CA LEU A 102 -7.09 13.89 -0.37
C LEU A 102 -6.93 14.02 -1.89
N SER A 103 -6.56 12.94 -2.57
CA SER A 103 -6.47 12.91 -4.03
C SER A 103 -7.83 13.11 -4.70
N ALA A 104 -8.88 12.50 -4.16
CA ALA A 104 -10.25 12.63 -4.70
C ALA A 104 -10.81 14.04 -4.51
N ALA A 105 -10.42 14.74 -3.44
CA ALA A 105 -10.84 16.12 -3.15
C ALA A 105 -9.87 17.17 -3.70
N ALA A 106 -8.85 16.75 -4.47
CA ALA A 106 -7.82 17.66 -4.93
C ALA A 106 -8.33 18.70 -5.92
N SER A 107 -8.25 19.96 -5.53
CA SER A 107 -8.54 21.11 -6.40
C SER A 107 -7.26 21.73 -6.99
N SER A 108 -6.09 21.26 -6.59
CA SER A 108 -4.80 21.74 -7.09
C SER A 108 -3.82 20.59 -7.31
N TYR A 109 -2.87 20.80 -8.23
CA TYR A 109 -1.84 19.83 -8.54
C TYR A 109 -1.00 19.41 -7.32
N LEU A 110 -0.67 20.36 -6.43
CA LEU A 110 0.12 20.07 -5.22
C LEU A 110 -0.63 19.12 -4.27
N VAL A 111 -1.92 19.33 -4.08
CA VAL A 111 -2.75 18.45 -3.24
C VAL A 111 -2.86 17.07 -3.85
N LEU A 112 -2.94 16.98 -5.18
CA LEU A 112 -2.96 15.72 -5.90
C LEU A 112 -1.65 14.94 -5.70
N VAL A 113 -0.50 15.59 -5.85
CA VAL A 113 0.83 14.97 -5.63
C VAL A 113 1.00 14.54 -4.17
N ALA A 114 0.57 15.36 -3.21
CA ALA A 114 0.62 15.02 -1.80
C ALA A 114 -0.26 13.79 -1.48
N GLY A 115 -1.45 13.71 -2.03
CA GLY A 115 -2.32 12.54 -1.91
C GLY A 115 -1.68 11.27 -2.48
N GLN A 116 -1.03 11.36 -3.65
CA GLN A 116 -0.30 10.24 -4.24
C GLN A 116 0.89 9.80 -3.38
N ALA A 117 1.60 10.72 -2.78
CA ALA A 117 2.70 10.40 -1.86
C ALA A 117 2.22 9.72 -0.57
N LEU A 118 0.99 10.00 -0.12
CA LEU A 118 0.39 9.33 1.04
C LEU A 118 -0.15 7.93 0.72
N ILE A 119 -0.54 7.69 -0.53
CA ILE A 119 -1.01 6.37 -0.99
C ILE A 119 0.17 5.41 -1.19
N GLY A 120 1.33 5.91 -1.68
CA GLY A 120 2.55 5.11 -1.88
C GLY A 120 3.24 4.80 -0.58
#